data_608763aec8617a6bfeeaa23417dc4362
#
_entry.id   608763aec8617a6bfeeaa23417dc4362
#
_cell.length_a   1.000
_cell.length_b   1.000
_cell.length_c   1.000
_cell.angle_alpha   90.00
_cell.angle_beta   90.00
_cell.angle_gamma   90.00
#
_symmetry.space_group_name_H-M   'P 1'
#
loop_
_entity.id
_entity.type
_entity.pdbx_description
1 polymer ?
#
loop_
_entity_poly.entity_id
_entity_poly.type
_entity_poly.pdbx_seq_one_letter_code
_entity_poly.pdbx_strand_id
1 'polypeptide(L)'
;MPDESQRIQSTASHGLNNTPEQPDPIKLDVHGQIPPWLSGALYRTGPGTFSIPTKYGYEWKPGHWFDGLGLNHKFDIKPNGEVWYRSRKSCPQAELAIMESGARSSFSFGPSDPCETYFQKFTTFFKRAAGMIPPHPPEEDDACVTLTPNMPGFAVPSSHTTNKVNGAEYIVAKTDADTLSILDPETLKVLGPAHYQDLSPALKGASFCAAHACTDPINGNVFNHVYKFGSSAGYTAFRIRGKGSDRGHLTVLTDIVDAPPAYLHSSCLTGKYFILCIWQGDIKWCVFPPLPLITLLNKKLSSQGWVNYPLPPQYPGCHCWLGPQTGSAILRY
;
A
#
# COMPACT_ATOMS: atom_id res chain seq x y z
N MET A 1 18.21 -35.89 -18.83
CA MET A 1 17.34 -34.73 -18.93
C MET A 1 17.05 -34.29 -17.51
N PRO A 2 17.13 -33.02 -17.16
CA PRO A 2 16.71 -32.58 -15.82
C PRO A 2 15.22 -32.89 -15.67
N ASP A 3 14.84 -33.37 -14.50
CA ASP A 3 13.47 -33.67 -14.10
C ASP A 3 12.58 -32.42 -14.31
N GLU A 4 11.38 -32.60 -14.80
CA GLU A 4 10.41 -31.55 -15.10
C GLU A 4 10.09 -30.72 -13.83
N SER A 5 10.11 -31.37 -12.65
CA SER A 5 9.97 -30.72 -11.36
C SER A 5 11.11 -29.74 -11.04
N GLN A 6 12.36 -30.08 -11.39
CA GLN A 6 13.53 -29.20 -11.25
C GLN A 6 13.49 -28.05 -12.24
N ARG A 7 12.92 -28.27 -13.44
CA ARG A 7 12.75 -27.24 -14.45
C ARG A 7 11.68 -26.22 -14.06
N ILE A 8 10.58 -26.67 -13.46
CA ILE A 8 9.51 -25.80 -12.93
C ILE A 8 10.03 -25.00 -11.74
N GLN A 9 10.78 -25.64 -10.82
CA GLN A 9 11.37 -24.96 -9.66
C GLN A 9 12.38 -23.87 -10.07
N SER A 10 13.23 -24.14 -11.09
CA SER A 10 14.18 -23.15 -11.59
C SER A 10 13.52 -21.96 -12.26
N THR A 11 12.38 -22.16 -12.94
CA THR A 11 11.64 -21.10 -13.62
C THR A 11 10.89 -20.21 -12.63
N ALA A 12 10.30 -20.78 -11.57
CA ALA A 12 9.63 -20.02 -10.53
C ALA A 12 10.58 -19.16 -9.70
N SER A 13 11.81 -19.61 -9.47
CA SER A 13 12.83 -18.87 -8.72
C SER A 13 13.31 -17.59 -9.42
N HIS A 14 13.20 -17.52 -10.74
CA HIS A 14 13.60 -16.34 -11.51
C HIS A 14 12.79 -15.10 -11.16
N GLY A 15 11.51 -15.27 -10.75
CA GLY A 15 10.64 -14.19 -10.30
C GLY A 15 11.04 -13.57 -8.95
N LEU A 16 12.00 -14.17 -8.23
CA LEU A 16 12.51 -13.72 -6.94
C LEU A 16 13.96 -13.22 -7.02
N ASN A 17 14.50 -13.04 -8.22
CA ASN A 17 15.81 -12.45 -8.41
C ASN A 17 15.72 -10.93 -8.40
N ASN A 18 16.80 -10.28 -7.95
CA ASN A 18 16.92 -8.83 -8.06
C ASN A 18 16.92 -8.41 -9.53
N THR A 19 16.10 -7.40 -9.82
CA THR A 19 16.08 -6.76 -11.14
C THR A 19 16.83 -5.44 -11.06
N PRO A 20 17.86 -5.22 -11.89
CA PRO A 20 18.59 -3.96 -11.90
C PRO A 20 17.69 -2.82 -12.42
N GLU A 21 17.96 -1.61 -11.96
CA GLU A 21 17.36 -0.40 -12.54
C GLU A 21 17.83 -0.21 -13.98
N GLN A 22 16.93 0.33 -14.80
CA GLN A 22 17.20 0.84 -16.14
C GLN A 22 16.80 2.33 -16.19
N PRO A 23 17.58 3.26 -15.60
CA PRO A 23 17.18 4.66 -15.48
C PRO A 23 17.19 5.39 -16.84
N ASP A 24 18.09 5.02 -17.74
CA ASP A 24 18.11 5.54 -19.10
C ASP A 24 17.18 4.73 -20.00
N PRO A 25 16.40 5.41 -20.87
CA PRO A 25 15.44 4.70 -21.72
C PRO A 25 16.15 3.85 -22.77
N ILE A 26 15.70 2.60 -22.90
CA ILE A 26 16.14 1.68 -23.95
C ILE A 26 14.97 1.36 -24.89
N LYS A 27 15.26 1.19 -26.17
CA LYS A 27 14.29 0.72 -27.13
C LYS A 27 14.10 -0.78 -26.98
N LEU A 28 12.84 -1.22 -26.90
CA LEU A 28 12.50 -2.64 -26.84
C LEU A 28 12.20 -3.20 -28.24
N ASP A 29 12.51 -4.49 -28.40
CA ASP A 29 12.04 -5.25 -29.54
C ASP A 29 10.56 -5.56 -29.40
N VAL A 30 9.77 -5.24 -30.42
CA VAL A 30 8.32 -5.46 -30.43
C VAL A 30 8.00 -6.66 -31.29
N HIS A 31 7.41 -7.69 -30.70
CA HIS A 31 6.91 -8.85 -31.40
C HIS A 31 5.41 -8.69 -31.68
N GLY A 32 5.03 -8.61 -32.95
CA GLY A 32 3.66 -8.35 -33.38
C GLY A 32 3.45 -6.90 -33.84
N GLN A 33 2.18 -6.47 -33.87
CA GLN A 33 1.80 -5.13 -34.31
C GLN A 33 1.08 -4.39 -33.19
N ILE A 34 1.55 -3.19 -32.86
CA ILE A 34 0.87 -2.26 -31.98
C ILE A 34 -0.14 -1.47 -32.81
N PRO A 35 -1.45 -1.47 -32.46
CA PRO A 35 -2.44 -0.70 -33.19
C PRO A 35 -2.09 0.79 -33.22
N PRO A 36 -2.30 1.52 -34.32
CA PRO A 36 -1.93 2.94 -34.43
C PRO A 36 -2.58 3.87 -33.42
N TRP A 37 -3.73 3.47 -32.87
CA TRP A 37 -4.44 4.23 -31.83
C TRP A 37 -3.83 4.04 -30.43
N LEU A 38 -3.00 3.02 -30.22
CA LEU A 38 -2.37 2.74 -28.92
C LEU A 38 -1.03 3.47 -28.84
N SER A 39 -1.05 4.67 -28.29
CA SER A 39 0.16 5.43 -27.95
C SER A 39 0.00 6.08 -26.59
N GLY A 40 1.10 6.28 -25.87
CA GLY A 40 1.08 6.86 -24.54
C GLY A 40 2.13 6.25 -23.61
N ALA A 41 1.94 6.39 -22.30
CA ALA A 41 2.81 5.81 -21.30
C ALA A 41 2.06 4.79 -20.44
N LEU A 42 2.59 3.57 -20.35
CA LEU A 42 2.16 2.55 -19.42
C LEU A 42 3.11 2.55 -18.23
N TYR A 43 2.56 2.75 -17.03
CA TYR A 43 3.29 2.67 -15.78
C TYR A 43 2.91 1.39 -15.04
N ARG A 44 3.91 0.71 -14.49
CA ARG A 44 3.74 -0.49 -13.66
C ARG A 44 4.66 -0.42 -12.45
N THR A 45 4.29 -1.12 -11.40
CA THR A 45 5.10 -1.26 -10.20
C THR A 45 4.96 -2.67 -9.65
N GLY A 46 5.94 -3.11 -8.91
CA GLY A 46 5.96 -4.40 -8.23
C GLY A 46 7.33 -4.63 -7.57
N PRO A 47 7.49 -5.74 -6.85
CA PRO A 47 8.75 -6.06 -6.20
C PRO A 47 9.86 -6.32 -7.24
N GLY A 48 11.04 -5.74 -7.01
CA GLY A 48 12.22 -5.88 -7.87
C GLY A 48 13.51 -6.21 -7.12
N THR A 49 13.53 -6.12 -5.78
CA THR A 49 14.71 -6.45 -4.97
C THR A 49 14.32 -7.43 -3.85
N PHE A 50 14.94 -8.60 -3.85
CA PHE A 50 14.68 -9.71 -2.92
C PHE A 50 15.91 -10.15 -2.14
N SER A 51 17.08 -9.56 -2.38
CA SER A 51 18.31 -9.87 -1.68
C SER A 51 19.17 -8.62 -1.59
N ILE A 52 19.62 -8.29 -0.39
CA ILE A 52 20.42 -7.10 -0.12
C ILE A 52 21.62 -7.51 0.75
N PRO A 53 22.87 -7.31 0.29
CA PRO A 53 24.04 -7.55 1.11
C PRO A 53 24.06 -6.55 2.27
N THR A 54 24.29 -7.05 3.49
CA THR A 54 24.36 -6.20 4.68
C THR A 54 25.81 -5.96 5.12
N LYS A 55 26.06 -4.90 5.84
CA LYS A 55 27.39 -4.64 6.41
C LYS A 55 27.85 -5.69 7.43
N TYR A 56 26.96 -6.56 7.87
CA TYR A 56 27.25 -7.64 8.81
C TYR A 56 27.72 -8.93 8.13
N GLY A 57 27.85 -8.96 6.80
CA GLY A 57 28.35 -10.08 6.03
C GLY A 57 27.31 -11.15 5.67
N TYR A 58 26.04 -10.91 5.91
CA TYR A 58 24.95 -11.75 5.42
C TYR A 58 24.07 -11.02 4.42
N GLU A 59 23.29 -11.76 3.65
CA GLU A 59 22.26 -11.21 2.78
C GLU A 59 20.92 -11.12 3.52
N TRP A 60 20.35 -9.93 3.57
CA TRP A 60 18.95 -9.77 3.94
C TRP A 60 18.07 -10.31 2.81
N LYS A 61 17.03 -11.07 3.18
CA LYS A 61 15.98 -11.55 2.28
C LYS A 61 14.62 -11.31 2.92
N PRO A 62 13.59 -10.91 2.14
CA PRO A 62 12.24 -10.75 2.66
C PRO A 62 11.67 -12.11 3.10
N GLY A 63 10.92 -12.10 4.20
CA GLY A 63 10.20 -13.27 4.69
C GLY A 63 8.94 -13.60 3.90
N HIS A 64 8.46 -12.69 3.09
CA HIS A 64 7.30 -12.83 2.23
C HIS A 64 7.53 -12.13 0.88
N TRP A 65 6.91 -12.65 -0.18
CA TRP A 65 7.05 -12.06 -1.52
C TRP A 65 6.63 -10.58 -1.59
N PHE A 66 5.60 -10.19 -0.86
CA PHE A 66 5.15 -8.80 -0.77
C PHE A 66 6.14 -7.86 -0.08
N ASP A 67 7.14 -8.38 0.61
CA ASP A 67 8.15 -7.58 1.31
C ASP A 67 9.37 -7.26 0.42
N GLY A 68 9.40 -7.73 -0.84
CA GLY A 68 10.41 -7.31 -1.81
C GLY A 68 10.31 -5.80 -2.07
N LEU A 69 11.47 -5.11 -2.16
CA LEU A 69 11.47 -3.67 -2.44
C LEU A 69 11.05 -3.40 -3.87
N GLY A 70 10.28 -2.35 -4.05
CA GLY A 70 9.60 -2.02 -5.29
C GLY A 70 10.52 -1.53 -6.41
N LEU A 71 10.12 -1.84 -7.64
CA LEU A 71 10.66 -1.31 -8.87
C LEU A 71 9.51 -0.75 -9.72
N ASN A 72 9.64 0.51 -10.09
CA ASN A 72 8.71 1.20 -10.97
C ASN A 72 9.17 1.06 -12.42
N HIS A 73 8.24 0.82 -13.33
CA HIS A 73 8.50 0.63 -14.76
C HIS A 73 7.68 1.61 -15.59
N LYS A 74 8.26 2.13 -16.65
CA LYS A 74 7.59 2.95 -17.66
C LYS A 74 7.85 2.39 -19.04
N PHE A 75 6.78 2.25 -19.82
CA PHE A 75 6.81 1.89 -21.23
C PHE A 75 6.21 3.05 -22.03
N ASP A 76 7.03 3.74 -22.81
CA ASP A 76 6.58 4.79 -23.74
C ASP A 76 6.27 4.15 -25.08
N ILE A 77 4.99 4.06 -25.40
CA ILE A 77 4.48 3.54 -26.68
C ILE A 77 4.32 4.72 -27.63
N LYS A 78 5.16 4.79 -28.65
CA LYS A 78 5.16 5.87 -29.64
C LYS A 78 4.12 5.62 -30.74
N PRO A 79 3.61 6.69 -31.42
CA PRO A 79 2.65 6.53 -32.50
C PRO A 79 3.16 5.68 -33.70
N ASN A 80 4.48 5.58 -33.85
CA ASN A 80 5.12 4.73 -34.87
C ASN A 80 5.28 3.25 -34.45
N GLY A 81 4.74 2.85 -33.29
CA GLY A 81 4.81 1.50 -32.78
C GLY A 81 6.12 1.16 -32.04
N GLU A 82 7.05 2.10 -31.90
CA GLU A 82 8.22 1.89 -31.05
C GLU A 82 7.84 1.92 -29.59
N VAL A 83 8.50 1.07 -28.79
CA VAL A 83 8.35 1.04 -27.32
C VAL A 83 9.70 1.32 -26.68
N TRP A 84 9.72 2.29 -25.79
CA TRP A 84 10.87 2.64 -25.00
C TRP A 84 10.61 2.31 -23.53
N TYR A 85 11.58 1.71 -22.87
CA TYR A 85 11.47 1.23 -21.51
C TYR A 85 12.48 1.89 -20.59
N ARG A 86 12.04 2.18 -19.37
CA ARG A 86 12.91 2.49 -18.23
C ARG A 86 12.34 1.94 -16.93
N SER A 87 13.18 1.79 -15.94
CA SER A 87 12.78 1.42 -14.60
C SER A 87 13.59 2.14 -13.54
N ARG A 88 13.01 2.27 -12.34
CA ARG A 88 13.67 2.86 -11.19
C ARG A 88 13.14 2.27 -9.89
N LYS A 89 14.03 2.05 -8.91
CA LYS A 89 13.67 1.62 -7.57
C LYS A 89 12.70 2.61 -6.93
N SER A 90 11.67 2.10 -6.27
CA SER A 90 10.65 2.93 -5.62
C SER A 90 11.19 3.58 -4.33
N CYS A 91 12.08 2.91 -3.61
CA CYS A 91 12.64 3.39 -2.35
C CYS A 91 14.13 3.00 -2.17
N PRO A 92 15.06 3.72 -2.82
CA PRO A 92 16.50 3.46 -2.64
C PRO A 92 16.97 3.61 -1.19
N GLN A 93 16.34 4.49 -0.41
CA GLN A 93 16.67 4.73 0.99
C GLN A 93 16.37 3.51 1.87
N ALA A 94 15.28 2.78 1.61
CA ALA A 94 14.98 1.54 2.32
C ALA A 94 16.06 0.47 2.07
N GLU A 95 16.58 0.37 0.85
CA GLU A 95 17.69 -0.53 0.54
C GLU A 95 18.95 -0.17 1.34
N LEU A 96 19.32 1.11 1.36
CA LEU A 96 20.47 1.60 2.14
C LEU A 96 20.26 1.35 3.63
N ALA A 97 19.07 1.62 4.16
CA ALA A 97 18.75 1.36 5.56
C ALA A 97 18.89 -0.12 5.92
N ILE A 98 18.45 -1.04 5.04
CA ILE A 98 18.63 -2.48 5.22
C ILE A 98 20.12 -2.89 5.15
N MET A 99 20.88 -2.35 4.21
CA MET A 99 22.33 -2.59 4.14
C MET A 99 23.02 -2.22 5.45
N GLU A 100 22.64 -1.10 6.05
CA GLU A 100 23.21 -0.58 7.29
C GLU A 100 22.68 -1.27 8.56
N SER A 101 21.40 -1.57 8.65
CA SER A 101 20.77 -2.12 9.84
C SER A 101 20.71 -3.66 9.86
N GLY A 102 20.75 -4.28 8.69
CA GLY A 102 20.55 -5.72 8.51
C GLY A 102 19.07 -6.15 8.52
N ALA A 103 18.14 -5.20 8.71
CA ALA A 103 16.72 -5.51 8.82
C ALA A 103 15.86 -4.41 8.19
N ARG A 104 14.65 -4.77 7.75
CA ARG A 104 13.64 -3.81 7.33
C ARG A 104 12.95 -3.20 8.56
N SER A 105 12.84 -1.89 8.62
CA SER A 105 12.20 -1.15 9.71
C SER A 105 10.68 -1.09 9.61
N SER A 106 10.15 -1.23 8.39
CA SER A 106 8.72 -1.14 8.09
C SER A 106 7.97 -2.46 8.36
N PHE A 107 6.64 -2.42 8.19
CA PHE A 107 5.78 -3.60 8.29
C PHE A 107 6.22 -4.71 7.33
N SER A 108 6.15 -5.97 7.77
CA SER A 108 6.44 -7.16 6.98
C SER A 108 5.25 -8.13 7.00
N PHE A 109 4.94 -8.70 5.84
CA PHE A 109 3.96 -9.79 5.68
C PHE A 109 4.56 -11.15 6.07
N GLY A 110 5.89 -11.23 6.12
CA GLY A 110 6.61 -12.45 6.51
C GLY A 110 6.48 -12.75 8.00
N PRO A 111 6.78 -13.99 8.40
CA PRO A 111 6.87 -14.32 9.81
C PRO A 111 7.92 -13.44 10.48
N SER A 112 7.65 -13.02 11.70
CA SER A 112 8.64 -12.32 12.52
C SER A 112 9.90 -13.18 12.65
N ASP A 113 11.06 -12.53 12.70
CA ASP A 113 12.35 -13.20 12.86
C ASP A 113 12.27 -14.18 14.07
N PRO A 114 12.48 -15.49 13.85
CA PRO A 114 12.47 -16.46 14.92
C PRO A 114 13.59 -16.24 15.93
N CYS A 115 14.64 -15.50 15.55
CA CYS A 115 15.75 -15.14 16.44
C CYS A 115 15.43 -13.97 17.36
N GLU A 116 14.38 -13.18 17.08
CA GLU A 116 13.91 -12.17 18.03
C GLU A 116 13.24 -12.83 19.23
N THR A 117 13.81 -12.63 20.39
CA THR A 117 13.19 -13.11 21.65
C THR A 117 11.86 -12.40 21.91
N TYR A 118 10.93 -13.07 22.60
CA TYR A 118 9.66 -12.47 23.01
C TYR A 118 9.88 -11.14 23.76
N PHE A 119 10.95 -11.04 24.52
CA PHE A 119 11.32 -9.83 25.25
C PHE A 119 11.71 -8.68 24.30
N GLN A 120 12.44 -8.95 23.24
CA GLN A 120 12.81 -7.95 22.24
C GLN A 120 11.58 -7.46 21.49
N LYS A 121 10.70 -8.36 21.05
CA LYS A 121 9.42 -8.00 20.42
C LYS A 121 8.56 -7.12 21.32
N PHE A 122 8.46 -7.49 22.60
CA PHE A 122 7.72 -6.76 23.62
C PHE A 122 8.31 -5.37 23.88
N THR A 123 9.62 -5.26 24.07
CA THR A 123 10.28 -3.97 24.31
C THR A 123 10.20 -3.05 23.08
N THR A 124 10.32 -3.58 21.86
CA THR A 124 10.16 -2.81 20.63
C THR A 124 8.74 -2.29 20.46
N PHE A 125 7.74 -3.13 20.74
CA PHE A 125 6.34 -2.73 20.75
C PHE A 125 6.06 -1.60 21.75
N PHE A 126 6.51 -1.74 22.98
CA PHE A 126 6.34 -0.71 24.00
C PHE A 126 7.06 0.59 23.69
N LYS A 127 8.28 0.51 23.19
CA LYS A 127 9.05 1.69 22.77
C LYS A 127 8.36 2.45 21.63
N ARG A 128 7.77 1.75 20.66
CA ARG A 128 6.97 2.37 19.60
C ARG A 128 5.68 2.98 20.13
N ALA A 129 4.92 2.22 20.91
CA ALA A 129 3.66 2.69 21.51
C ALA A 129 3.85 3.89 22.44
N ALA A 130 5.01 3.96 23.13
CA ALA A 130 5.38 5.07 24.00
C ALA A 130 6.04 6.25 23.24
N GLY A 131 6.19 6.18 21.91
CA GLY A 131 6.86 7.21 21.14
C GLY A 131 8.38 7.33 21.42
N MET A 132 8.98 6.32 22.05
CA MET A 132 10.41 6.29 22.36
C MET A 132 11.28 5.88 21.18
N ILE A 133 10.71 5.17 20.22
CA ILE A 133 11.31 4.91 18.92
C ILE A 133 10.65 5.87 17.95
N PRO A 134 11.38 6.78 17.34
CA PRO A 134 10.81 7.63 16.30
C PRO A 134 10.25 6.74 15.18
N PRO A 135 9.17 7.16 14.52
CA PRO A 135 8.77 6.53 13.27
C PRO A 135 9.99 6.50 12.35
N HIS A 136 10.17 5.41 11.60
CA HIS A 136 11.24 5.39 10.60
C HIS A 136 11.01 6.54 9.60
N PRO A 137 12.08 7.08 9.01
CA PRO A 137 11.95 8.19 8.07
C PRO A 137 10.97 7.82 6.94
N PRO A 138 10.03 8.72 6.58
CA PRO A 138 9.09 8.47 5.47
C PRO A 138 9.78 8.13 4.14
N GLU A 139 11.02 8.55 3.98
CA GLU A 139 11.86 8.26 2.82
C GLU A 139 12.26 6.78 2.73
N GLU A 140 12.11 6.00 3.80
CA GLU A 140 12.33 4.55 3.83
C GLU A 140 11.06 3.74 3.53
N ASP A 141 9.91 4.41 3.39
CA ASP A 141 8.66 3.76 3.06
C ASP A 141 8.59 3.40 1.58
N ASP A 142 8.21 2.17 1.30
CA ASP A 142 8.14 1.64 -0.06
C ASP A 142 6.69 1.55 -0.54
N ALA A 143 6.29 2.48 -1.40
CA ALA A 143 4.97 2.54 -2.03
C ALA A 143 5.01 1.90 -3.42
N CYS A 144 4.78 0.59 -3.52
CA CYS A 144 5.02 -0.18 -4.73
C CYS A 144 3.85 -1.08 -5.18
N VAL A 145 2.60 -0.73 -4.86
CA VAL A 145 1.43 -1.55 -5.24
C VAL A 145 0.69 -0.98 -6.44
N THR A 146 0.39 0.32 -6.45
CA THR A 146 -0.30 0.97 -7.58
C THR A 146 0.27 2.33 -7.90
N LEU A 147 0.16 2.73 -9.18
CA LEU A 147 0.58 4.02 -9.70
C LEU A 147 -0.64 4.76 -10.27
N THR A 148 -0.85 6.02 -9.89
CA THR A 148 -1.97 6.84 -10.36
C THR A 148 -1.46 8.20 -10.86
N PRO A 149 -1.53 8.47 -12.17
CA PRO A 149 -1.20 9.78 -12.70
C PRO A 149 -2.17 10.86 -12.22
N ASN A 150 -1.65 12.03 -11.89
CA ASN A 150 -2.41 13.25 -11.53
C ASN A 150 -3.51 13.02 -10.48
N MET A 151 -3.27 12.13 -9.51
CA MET A 151 -4.25 11.86 -8.46
C MET A 151 -4.62 13.17 -7.72
N PRO A 152 -5.91 13.55 -7.65
CA PRO A 152 -6.31 14.81 -7.03
C PRO A 152 -5.93 14.87 -5.55
N GLY A 153 -5.66 16.08 -5.05
CA GLY A 153 -5.23 16.32 -3.66
C GLY A 153 -3.71 16.36 -3.49
N PHE A 154 -2.96 15.83 -4.44
CA PHE A 154 -1.50 15.82 -4.40
C PHE A 154 -0.92 16.75 -5.48
N ALA A 155 0.36 17.09 -5.33
CA ALA A 155 1.08 17.94 -6.26
C ALA A 155 2.57 17.61 -6.25
N VAL A 156 3.29 18.11 -7.25
CA VAL A 156 4.76 18.09 -7.26
C VAL A 156 5.26 18.96 -6.10
N PRO A 157 6.17 18.46 -5.26
CA PRO A 157 6.78 19.28 -4.21
C PRO A 157 7.42 20.54 -4.80
N SER A 158 7.29 21.68 -4.12
CA SER A 158 7.75 23.00 -4.61
C SER A 158 9.25 23.08 -4.92
N SER A 159 10.04 22.19 -4.34
CA SER A 159 11.47 22.03 -4.62
C SER A 159 11.79 21.34 -5.95
N HIS A 160 10.78 20.84 -6.67
CA HIS A 160 10.96 20.09 -7.90
C HIS A 160 10.11 20.67 -9.04
N THR A 161 10.56 20.43 -10.26
CA THR A 161 9.80 20.66 -11.48
C THR A 161 9.74 19.36 -12.29
N THR A 162 8.63 19.12 -12.94
CA THR A 162 8.44 17.94 -13.79
C THR A 162 8.01 18.38 -15.19
N ASN A 163 8.34 17.56 -16.19
CA ASN A 163 7.80 17.70 -17.53
C ASN A 163 6.55 16.86 -17.68
N LYS A 164 5.50 17.42 -18.30
CA LYS A 164 4.31 16.64 -18.64
C LYS A 164 4.65 15.52 -19.60
N VAL A 165 4.24 14.30 -19.24
CA VAL A 165 4.36 13.13 -20.12
C VAL A 165 2.98 12.57 -20.39
N ASN A 166 2.52 12.68 -21.63
CA ASN A 166 1.19 12.23 -22.05
C ASN A 166 0.06 12.73 -21.11
N GLY A 167 0.16 13.99 -20.67
CA GLY A 167 -0.79 14.62 -19.74
C GLY A 167 -0.52 14.38 -18.26
N ALA A 168 0.39 13.47 -17.87
CA ALA A 168 0.78 13.30 -16.49
C ALA A 168 1.80 14.37 -16.07
N GLU A 169 1.50 15.09 -15.00
CA GLU A 169 2.42 16.05 -14.34
C GLU A 169 3.19 15.40 -13.19
N TYR A 170 2.59 14.42 -12.55
CA TYR A 170 3.17 13.57 -11.51
C TYR A 170 2.45 12.24 -11.44
N ILE A 171 3.04 11.30 -10.76
CA ILE A 171 2.45 10.01 -10.45
C ILE A 171 2.45 9.82 -8.93
N VAL A 172 1.34 9.35 -8.39
CA VAL A 172 1.25 8.93 -6.99
C VAL A 172 1.42 7.43 -6.94
N ALA A 173 2.50 6.96 -6.32
CA ALA A 173 2.70 5.57 -5.95
C ALA A 173 2.04 5.30 -4.61
N LYS A 174 1.36 4.16 -4.47
CA LYS A 174 0.54 3.80 -3.32
C LYS A 174 0.81 2.39 -2.85
N THR A 175 0.56 2.16 -1.57
CA THR A 175 0.57 0.85 -0.91
C THR A 175 -0.65 0.74 0.01
N ASP A 176 -0.73 -0.32 0.80
CA ASP A 176 -1.84 -0.57 1.74
C ASP A 176 -1.70 0.17 3.09
N ALA A 177 -0.65 0.96 3.27
CA ALA A 177 -0.47 1.88 4.37
C ALA A 177 -0.71 3.34 3.93
N ASP A 178 -0.91 4.26 4.88
CA ASP A 178 -0.96 5.71 4.59
C ASP A 178 0.44 6.27 4.26
N THR A 179 1.09 5.61 3.32
CA THR A 179 2.42 5.93 2.79
C THR A 179 2.32 5.98 1.29
N LEU A 180 2.58 7.14 0.74
CA LEU A 180 2.50 7.44 -0.68
C LEU A 180 3.81 8.09 -1.12
N SER A 181 4.13 7.98 -2.41
CA SER A 181 5.29 8.68 -2.98
C SER A 181 4.88 9.43 -4.24
N ILE A 182 5.37 10.65 -4.39
CA ILE A 182 5.22 11.44 -5.61
C ILE A 182 6.41 11.14 -6.52
N LEU A 183 6.12 10.73 -7.74
CA LEU A 183 7.12 10.38 -8.75
C LEU A 183 7.09 11.35 -9.93
N ASP A 184 8.26 11.59 -10.50
CA ASP A 184 8.40 12.25 -11.80
C ASP A 184 7.90 11.31 -12.91
N PRO A 185 6.97 11.72 -13.77
CA PRO A 185 6.37 10.84 -14.78
C PRO A 185 7.31 10.48 -15.93
N GLU A 186 8.37 11.27 -16.16
CA GLU A 186 9.36 10.96 -17.19
C GLU A 186 10.41 10.00 -16.64
N THR A 187 11.03 10.33 -15.51
CA THR A 187 12.22 9.63 -15.02
C THR A 187 11.92 8.57 -13.96
N LEU A 188 10.70 8.51 -13.43
CA LEU A 188 10.28 7.69 -12.29
C LEU A 188 11.01 8.02 -10.98
N LYS A 189 11.74 9.14 -10.93
CA LYS A 189 12.44 9.59 -9.73
C LYS A 189 11.44 9.92 -8.64
N VAL A 190 11.68 9.45 -7.42
CA VAL A 190 10.92 9.85 -6.24
C VAL A 190 11.22 11.31 -5.93
N LEU A 191 10.18 12.13 -5.86
CA LEU A 191 10.24 13.56 -5.57
C LEU A 191 10.00 13.87 -4.09
N GLY A 192 9.25 13.01 -3.41
CA GLY A 192 8.97 13.13 -1.98
C GLY A 192 7.85 12.20 -1.52
N PRO A 193 7.74 12.04 -0.19
CA PRO A 193 6.64 11.31 0.42
C PRO A 193 5.35 12.12 0.38
N ALA A 194 4.21 11.44 0.53
CA ALA A 194 2.89 12.03 0.70
C ALA A 194 2.00 11.11 1.54
N HIS A 195 0.96 11.66 2.18
CA HIS A 195 0.04 10.91 3.02
C HIS A 195 -1.39 11.39 2.82
N TYR A 196 -2.37 10.50 2.94
CA TYR A 196 -3.78 10.91 2.93
C TYR A 196 -4.11 11.81 4.14
N GLN A 197 -3.49 11.57 5.28
CA GLN A 197 -3.69 12.40 6.47
C GLN A 197 -3.27 13.86 6.28
N ASP A 198 -2.42 14.19 5.30
CA ASP A 198 -2.02 15.56 4.97
C ASP A 198 -3.14 16.31 4.25
N LEU A 199 -4.10 15.61 3.65
CA LEU A 199 -5.21 16.21 2.93
C LEU A 199 -6.34 16.68 3.86
N SER A 200 -6.45 16.11 5.07
CA SER A 200 -7.50 16.49 6.02
C SER A 200 -7.14 16.07 7.46
N PRO A 201 -7.37 16.96 8.45
CA PRO A 201 -7.24 16.61 9.86
C PRO A 201 -8.10 15.42 10.29
N ALA A 202 -9.22 15.16 9.59
CA ALA A 202 -10.08 14.02 9.85
C ALA A 202 -9.40 12.66 9.61
N LEU A 203 -8.34 12.62 8.81
CA LEU A 203 -7.59 11.41 8.52
C LEU A 203 -6.35 11.24 9.41
N LYS A 204 -6.12 12.15 10.35
CA LYS A 204 -4.97 12.07 11.26
C LYS A 204 -4.96 10.73 12.01
N GLY A 205 -3.80 10.09 12.04
CA GLY A 205 -3.61 8.77 12.64
C GLY A 205 -4.03 7.61 11.72
N ALA A 206 -4.25 7.89 10.43
CA ALA A 206 -4.41 6.85 9.42
C ALA A 206 -3.20 5.88 9.46
N SER A 207 -3.48 4.59 9.38
CA SER A 207 -2.44 3.56 9.41
C SER A 207 -2.51 2.67 8.17
N PHE A 208 -3.70 2.19 7.82
CA PHE A 208 -3.94 1.40 6.61
C PHE A 208 -4.92 2.11 5.69
N CYS A 209 -4.79 1.85 4.38
CA CYS A 209 -5.72 2.29 3.34
C CYS A 209 -5.83 1.20 2.26
N ALA A 210 -6.74 1.37 1.29
CA ALA A 210 -6.67 0.50 0.11
C ALA A 210 -5.60 1.02 -0.85
N ALA A 211 -4.70 0.14 -1.27
CA ALA A 211 -3.75 0.43 -2.35
C ALA A 211 -4.46 0.76 -3.67
N HIS A 212 -5.61 0.13 -3.91
CA HIS A 212 -6.46 0.34 -5.08
C HIS A 212 -7.63 1.28 -4.76
N ALA A 213 -7.33 2.59 -4.66
CA ALA A 213 -8.37 3.61 -4.58
C ALA A 213 -9.23 3.59 -5.86
N CYS A 214 -10.54 3.76 -5.70
CA CYS A 214 -11.48 3.82 -6.82
C CYS A 214 -11.52 5.22 -7.43
N THR A 215 -11.51 5.30 -8.77
CA THR A 215 -11.67 6.57 -9.48
C THR A 215 -12.95 6.55 -10.30
N ASP A 216 -13.80 7.54 -10.13
CA ASP A 216 -14.97 7.76 -10.99
C ASP A 216 -14.49 8.25 -12.37
N PRO A 217 -14.73 7.49 -13.45
CA PRO A 217 -14.23 7.85 -14.79
C PRO A 217 -14.91 9.12 -15.37
N ILE A 218 -16.06 9.51 -14.85
CA ILE A 218 -16.83 10.65 -15.36
C ILE A 218 -16.25 11.97 -14.83
N ASN A 219 -16.06 12.08 -13.54
CA ASN A 219 -15.66 13.31 -12.86
C ASN A 219 -14.26 13.28 -12.25
N GLY A 220 -13.59 12.11 -12.27
CA GLY A 220 -12.24 11.95 -11.75
C GLY A 220 -12.16 11.96 -10.21
N ASN A 221 -13.29 11.90 -9.51
CA ASN A 221 -13.29 11.81 -8.06
C ASN A 221 -12.63 10.50 -7.63
N VAL A 222 -11.78 10.58 -6.61
CA VAL A 222 -11.13 9.42 -6.03
C VAL A 222 -11.80 9.07 -4.70
N PHE A 223 -12.13 7.82 -4.53
CA PHE A 223 -12.73 7.26 -3.32
C PHE A 223 -11.77 6.26 -2.70
N ASN A 224 -11.58 6.38 -1.40
CA ASN A 224 -10.78 5.44 -0.63
C ASN A 224 -11.27 5.41 0.83
N HIS A 225 -10.63 4.58 1.63
CA HIS A 225 -10.79 4.56 3.08
C HIS A 225 -9.43 4.53 3.75
N VAL A 226 -9.39 4.93 5.00
CA VAL A 226 -8.28 4.67 5.91
C VAL A 226 -8.81 3.91 7.12
N TYR A 227 -7.96 3.09 7.73
CA TYR A 227 -8.20 2.52 9.05
C TYR A 227 -7.30 3.18 10.08
N LYS A 228 -7.88 3.55 11.21
CA LYS A 228 -7.17 4.14 12.36
C LYS A 228 -7.20 3.17 13.53
N PHE A 229 -6.09 3.04 14.25
CA PHE A 229 -6.02 2.29 15.50
C PHE A 229 -6.19 3.21 16.71
N GLY A 230 -6.43 2.62 17.88
CA GLY A 230 -6.51 3.35 19.15
C GLY A 230 -7.94 3.61 19.64
N SER A 231 -8.13 4.70 20.37
CA SER A 231 -9.43 5.04 20.99
C SER A 231 -10.56 5.36 20.01
N SER A 232 -10.19 5.75 18.78
CA SER A 232 -11.12 6.02 17.67
C SER A 232 -10.92 5.01 16.55
N ALA A 233 -10.67 3.74 16.92
CA ALA A 233 -10.44 2.69 15.94
C ALA A 233 -11.65 2.53 15.00
N GLY A 234 -11.38 2.45 13.69
CA GLY A 234 -12.42 2.31 12.67
C GLY A 234 -11.96 2.72 11.29
N TYR A 235 -12.85 2.53 10.32
CA TYR A 235 -12.64 2.96 8.95
C TYR A 235 -13.22 4.36 8.76
N THR A 236 -12.48 5.25 8.13
CA THR A 236 -12.97 6.53 7.62
C THR A 236 -13.00 6.46 6.11
N ALA A 237 -14.18 6.43 5.52
CA ALA A 237 -14.36 6.47 4.07
C ALA A 237 -14.40 7.94 3.60
N PHE A 238 -13.72 8.23 2.48
CA PHE A 238 -13.63 9.59 1.98
C PHE A 238 -13.61 9.65 0.44
N ARG A 239 -13.87 10.86 -0.05
CA ARG A 239 -13.79 11.22 -1.46
C ARG A 239 -12.86 12.43 -1.63
N ILE A 240 -12.02 12.38 -2.67
CA ILE A 240 -11.22 13.52 -3.12
C ILE A 240 -11.80 14.01 -4.44
N ARG A 241 -12.10 15.30 -4.54
CA ARG A 241 -12.69 15.90 -5.74
C ARG A 241 -11.73 15.89 -6.93
N GLY A 242 -12.19 15.36 -8.08
CA GLY A 242 -11.35 15.18 -9.27
C GLY A 242 -11.27 16.37 -10.21
N LYS A 243 -12.33 17.20 -10.27
CA LYS A 243 -12.47 18.34 -11.21
C LYS A 243 -13.10 19.54 -10.52
N GLY A 244 -13.02 20.71 -11.17
CA GLY A 244 -13.62 21.96 -10.69
C GLY A 244 -12.65 22.82 -9.87
N SER A 245 -13.14 23.94 -9.36
CA SER A 245 -12.38 24.88 -8.53
C SER A 245 -11.94 24.30 -7.19
N ASP A 246 -12.60 23.26 -6.75
CA ASP A 246 -12.35 22.51 -5.53
C ASP A 246 -11.67 21.14 -5.77
N ARG A 247 -11.00 20.98 -6.92
CA ARG A 247 -10.18 19.80 -7.22
C ARG A 247 -9.16 19.58 -6.10
N GLY A 248 -9.08 18.36 -5.61
CA GLY A 248 -8.19 17.98 -4.50
C GLY A 248 -8.81 18.12 -3.11
N HIS A 249 -9.98 18.76 -2.98
CA HIS A 249 -10.68 18.86 -1.70
C HIS A 249 -11.19 17.49 -1.25
N LEU A 250 -10.83 17.09 -0.02
CA LEU A 250 -11.25 15.85 0.60
C LEU A 250 -12.53 16.05 1.41
N THR A 251 -13.50 15.17 1.21
CA THR A 251 -14.74 15.09 1.98
C THR A 251 -14.82 13.73 2.65
N VAL A 252 -14.98 13.67 3.97
CA VAL A 252 -15.31 12.44 4.69
C VAL A 252 -16.74 12.05 4.34
N LEU A 253 -16.97 10.81 3.95
CA LEU A 253 -18.28 10.25 3.65
C LEU A 253 -18.93 9.68 4.90
N THR A 254 -18.17 8.90 5.67
CA THR A 254 -18.59 8.35 6.96
C THR A 254 -17.42 7.76 7.73
N ASP A 255 -17.63 7.57 9.04
CA ASP A 255 -16.81 6.74 9.91
C ASP A 255 -17.57 5.46 10.25
N ILE A 256 -16.88 4.32 10.22
CA ILE A 256 -17.41 2.99 10.54
C ILE A 256 -16.59 2.45 11.73
N VAL A 257 -17.16 2.57 12.93
CA VAL A 257 -16.46 2.25 14.19
C VAL A 257 -16.75 0.85 14.71
N ASP A 258 -17.85 0.23 14.27
CA ASP A 258 -18.28 -1.08 14.77
C ASP A 258 -17.80 -2.27 13.92
N ALA A 259 -16.96 -2.00 12.91
CA ALA A 259 -16.42 -3.02 12.04
C ALA A 259 -15.06 -3.53 12.54
N PRO A 260 -14.79 -4.84 12.46
CA PRO A 260 -13.52 -5.40 12.89
C PRO A 260 -12.36 -4.86 12.05
N PRO A 261 -11.16 -4.69 12.65
CA PRO A 261 -9.97 -4.32 11.89
C PRO A 261 -9.60 -5.44 10.94
N ALA A 262 -9.62 -5.18 9.65
CA ALA A 262 -9.25 -6.12 8.62
C ALA A 262 -8.32 -5.48 7.60
N TYR A 263 -7.51 -6.31 6.95
CA TYR A 263 -6.69 -5.89 5.83
C TYR A 263 -7.58 -5.76 4.58
N LEU A 264 -7.78 -4.53 4.12
CA LEU A 264 -8.59 -4.24 2.93
C LEU A 264 -7.74 -3.64 1.83
N HIS A 265 -7.35 -4.47 0.87
CA HIS A 265 -6.48 -4.11 -0.25
C HIS A 265 -7.17 -3.24 -1.31
N SER A 266 -8.48 -3.40 -1.47
CA SER A 266 -9.28 -2.72 -2.49
C SER A 266 -10.71 -2.48 -2.03
N SER A 267 -11.42 -1.65 -2.78
CA SER A 267 -12.84 -1.34 -2.61
C SER A 267 -13.53 -1.33 -3.97
N CYS A 268 -14.85 -1.22 -3.97
CA CYS A 268 -15.64 -1.15 -5.21
C CYS A 268 -16.42 0.18 -5.28
N LEU A 269 -16.61 0.67 -6.51
CA LEU A 269 -17.37 1.88 -6.78
C LEU A 269 -18.46 1.58 -7.83
N THR A 270 -19.66 2.06 -7.58
CA THR A 270 -20.77 2.06 -8.55
C THR A 270 -21.21 3.50 -8.81
N GLY A 271 -22.19 3.73 -9.68
CA GLY A 271 -22.76 5.06 -9.91
C GLY A 271 -23.47 5.69 -8.69
N LYS A 272 -23.62 4.95 -7.59
CA LYS A 272 -24.33 5.46 -6.37
C LYS A 272 -23.65 5.07 -5.07
N TYR A 273 -22.79 4.06 -5.07
CA TYR A 273 -22.27 3.44 -3.85
C TYR A 273 -20.76 3.25 -3.89
N PHE A 274 -20.13 3.57 -2.79
CA PHE A 274 -18.78 3.13 -2.45
C PHE A 274 -18.90 1.95 -1.49
N ILE A 275 -18.28 0.81 -1.82
CA ILE A 275 -18.52 -0.48 -1.16
C ILE A 275 -17.19 -0.95 -0.56
N LEU A 276 -17.18 -1.18 0.76
CA LEU A 276 -16.10 -1.83 1.48
C LEU A 276 -16.50 -3.27 1.78
N CYS A 277 -15.70 -4.23 1.28
CA CYS A 277 -15.84 -5.63 1.63
C CYS A 277 -14.85 -5.96 2.75
N ILE A 278 -15.36 -6.16 3.97
CA ILE A 278 -14.53 -6.51 5.11
C ILE A 278 -14.37 -8.03 5.12
N TRP A 279 -13.21 -8.48 4.64
CA TRP A 279 -12.86 -9.89 4.56
C TRP A 279 -12.40 -10.42 5.91
N GLN A 280 -12.38 -11.74 6.08
CA GLN A 280 -11.82 -12.41 7.28
C GLN A 280 -10.27 -12.33 7.38
N GLY A 281 -9.66 -11.30 6.85
CA GLY A 281 -8.25 -10.97 7.05
C GLY A 281 -8.05 -10.17 8.33
N ASP A 282 -8.64 -10.63 9.44
CA ASP A 282 -8.66 -9.91 10.70
C ASP A 282 -7.26 -9.68 11.24
N ILE A 283 -6.96 -8.45 11.62
CA ILE A 283 -5.75 -8.12 12.36
C ILE A 283 -5.98 -8.51 13.82
N LYS A 284 -5.52 -9.71 14.17
CA LYS A 284 -5.59 -10.17 15.56
C LYS A 284 -4.40 -9.63 16.34
N TRP A 285 -4.65 -8.85 17.36
CA TRP A 285 -3.68 -8.60 18.40
C TRP A 285 -3.43 -9.93 19.12
N CYS A 286 -2.22 -10.47 19.03
CA CYS A 286 -1.82 -11.58 19.88
C CYS A 286 -1.99 -11.13 21.31
N VAL A 287 -3.02 -11.64 21.99
CA VAL A 287 -3.23 -11.43 23.41
C VAL A 287 -2.12 -12.21 24.10
N PHE A 288 -1.11 -11.50 24.57
CA PHE A 288 -0.15 -12.09 25.50
C PHE A 288 -0.91 -12.64 26.71
N PRO A 289 -0.48 -13.77 27.28
CA PRO A 289 -1.08 -14.25 28.51
C PRO A 289 -1.07 -13.11 29.53
N PRO A 290 -2.18 -12.90 30.25
CA PRO A 290 -2.38 -11.71 31.05
C PRO A 290 -1.35 -11.61 32.15
N LEU A 291 -0.41 -10.67 32.04
CA LEU A 291 0.23 -10.14 33.22
C LEU A 291 -0.84 -9.42 34.08
N PRO A 292 -0.81 -9.49 35.42
CA PRO A 292 -1.88 -8.96 36.30
C PRO A 292 -2.24 -7.48 36.05
N LEU A 293 -1.34 -6.69 35.45
CA LEU A 293 -1.57 -5.28 35.12
C LEU A 293 -2.50 -5.09 33.94
N ILE A 294 -2.54 -6.06 32.99
CA ILE A 294 -3.41 -6.01 31.80
C ILE A 294 -4.85 -6.37 32.17
N THR A 295 -5.04 -7.15 33.23
CA THR A 295 -6.37 -7.52 33.73
C THR A 295 -7.14 -6.30 34.27
N LEU A 296 -6.46 -5.28 34.78
CA LEU A 296 -7.08 -4.03 35.20
C LEU A 296 -7.50 -3.12 34.04
N LEU A 297 -6.77 -3.12 32.95
CA LEU A 297 -7.13 -2.39 31.73
C LEU A 297 -8.24 -3.11 30.97
N ASN A 298 -8.22 -4.44 30.88
CA ASN A 298 -9.26 -5.22 30.24
C ASN A 298 -10.63 -5.17 30.94
N LYS A 299 -10.67 -4.96 32.27
CA LYS A 299 -11.95 -4.77 32.99
C LYS A 299 -12.68 -3.49 32.56
N LYS A 300 -11.96 -2.50 32.05
CA LYS A 300 -12.57 -1.26 31.55
C LYS A 300 -12.95 -1.35 30.05
N LEU A 301 -12.33 -2.29 29.32
CA LEU A 301 -12.60 -2.54 27.88
C LEU A 301 -13.64 -3.65 27.65
N SER A 302 -13.85 -4.55 28.64
CA SER A 302 -14.79 -5.67 28.52
C SER A 302 -16.25 -5.33 28.80
N SER A 303 -16.58 -4.07 29.11
CA SER A 303 -17.98 -3.63 29.31
C SER A 303 -18.71 -3.29 28.00
N GLN A 304 -18.02 -3.32 26.86
CA GLN A 304 -18.68 -3.29 25.55
C GLN A 304 -18.59 -4.69 24.95
N GLY A 305 -19.70 -5.40 24.98
CA GLY A 305 -19.81 -6.81 24.62
C GLY A 305 -19.36 -7.10 23.18
N TRP A 306 -18.47 -8.07 23.05
CA TRP A 306 -18.19 -8.74 21.80
C TRP A 306 -19.41 -9.58 21.44
N VAL A 307 -20.18 -9.17 20.45
CA VAL A 307 -21.27 -9.99 19.92
C VAL A 307 -20.67 -10.92 18.89
N ASN A 308 -20.51 -12.21 19.27
CA ASN A 308 -20.26 -13.26 18.30
C ASN A 308 -21.53 -13.52 17.51
N TYR A 309 -21.57 -13.13 16.26
CA TYR A 309 -22.62 -13.54 15.34
C TYR A 309 -22.26 -14.89 14.72
N PRO A 310 -23.08 -15.96 14.92
CA PRO A 310 -22.91 -17.20 14.19
C PRO A 310 -23.25 -16.99 12.72
N LEU A 311 -22.35 -17.42 11.83
CA LEU A 311 -22.55 -17.37 10.39
C LEU A 311 -23.59 -18.39 9.93
N PRO A 312 -24.38 -18.08 8.91
CA PRO A 312 -25.11 -19.10 8.18
C PRO A 312 -24.13 -20.09 7.50
N PRO A 313 -24.40 -21.40 7.55
CA PRO A 313 -23.43 -22.44 7.19
C PRO A 313 -23.06 -22.56 5.70
N GLN A 314 -23.51 -21.66 4.83
CA GLN A 314 -23.41 -21.83 3.39
C GLN A 314 -22.27 -21.06 2.69
N TYR A 315 -21.58 -20.14 3.38
CA TYR A 315 -20.45 -19.39 2.82
C TYR A 315 -19.34 -19.18 3.86
N PRO A 316 -18.45 -20.14 4.03
CA PRO A 316 -17.28 -19.92 4.88
C PRO A 316 -16.31 -18.96 4.14
N GLY A 317 -16.25 -17.71 4.55
CA GLY A 317 -15.20 -16.80 4.12
C GLY A 317 -15.58 -15.40 3.71
N CYS A 318 -16.84 -15.03 3.57
CA CYS A 318 -17.25 -13.66 3.25
C CYS A 318 -18.15 -13.09 4.34
N HIS A 319 -17.70 -12.03 5.00
CA HIS A 319 -18.56 -11.19 5.82
C HIS A 319 -18.87 -9.90 5.08
N CYS A 320 -20.11 -9.76 4.60
CA CYS A 320 -20.65 -8.46 4.35
C CYS A 320 -21.07 -7.90 5.71
N TRP A 321 -20.45 -6.83 6.18
CA TRP A 321 -20.95 -6.14 7.36
C TRP A 321 -22.27 -5.47 6.98
N LEU A 322 -23.36 -6.00 7.54
CA LEU A 322 -24.68 -5.41 7.43
C LEU A 322 -24.91 -4.67 8.74
N GLY A 323 -24.93 -3.34 8.67
CA GLY A 323 -25.23 -2.52 9.84
C GLY A 323 -26.58 -2.88 10.45
N PRO A 324 -26.79 -2.68 11.76
CA PRO A 324 -28.05 -3.01 12.42
C PRO A 324 -29.17 -2.22 11.75
N GLN A 325 -30.09 -2.94 11.11
CA GLN A 325 -31.35 -2.53 10.49
C GLN A 325 -31.37 -2.01 9.05
N THR A 326 -30.25 -1.74 8.38
CA THR A 326 -30.28 -1.36 6.95
C THR A 326 -29.25 -2.08 6.09
N GLY A 327 -28.69 -3.11 6.60
CA GLY A 327 -28.13 -4.25 5.89
C GLY A 327 -26.96 -4.04 4.97
N SER A 328 -26.21 -2.97 4.93
CA SER A 328 -24.92 -2.95 4.20
C SER A 328 -24.16 -1.67 4.48
N ALA A 329 -22.83 -1.76 4.61
CA ALA A 329 -21.95 -0.61 4.50
C ALA A 329 -21.89 -0.16 3.02
N ILE A 330 -23.04 0.09 2.43
CA ILE A 330 -23.19 0.65 1.10
C ILE A 330 -23.37 2.15 1.28
N LEU A 331 -22.30 2.87 1.03
CA LEU A 331 -22.31 4.32 1.15
C LEU A 331 -22.90 4.93 -0.12
N ARG A 332 -24.03 5.59 0.01
CA ARG A 332 -24.60 6.42 -1.06
C ARG A 332 -23.87 7.77 -1.05
N TYR A 333 -23.29 8.17 -2.16
CA TYR A 333 -22.64 9.48 -2.35
C TYR A 333 -23.36 10.35 -3.36
#